data_d4295d5e1a404339686b85970b1c5fa4
#
_entry.id   d4295d5e1a404339686b85970b1c5fa4
#
_cell.length_a   1.000
_cell.length_b   1.000
_cell.length_c   1.000
_cell.angle_alpha   90.00
_cell.angle_beta   90.00
_cell.angle_gamma   90.00
#
_symmetry.space_group_name_H-M   'P 1'
#
loop_
_entity.id
_entity.type
_entity.pdbx_description
1 polymer ?
#
loop_
_entity_poly.entity_id
_entity_poly.type
_entity_poly.pdbx_seq_one_letter_code
_entity_poly.pdbx_strand_id
1 'polypeptide(L)'
;MRNASALTRFVAPMIAAGVLMAGCGQAPQTPDAAPGSVDPSASAQASQPSAEAVAPKTAAPRKSAAAPVAAAPGEPVAAGSAGKAQLTAEPDPSTMAPGSVYKNPANGRNEVIVANIRRTAVLIGDSQSEPEAGWPRQGLSAVGYNVFFCGRGGTGFVASNGKTGNYIDALQRGDWQLPYGSPALVVIQGGGNDAARGATDSQIVANAERLISSLKQRYPGAKFAMIGTLARGVNYGGGRRSQVDALLGTVAAKHSIPFVSVGDWLTKHNLAKELADGVHMNNVGHKALGGLLATRLQELGLQAPAELATSALPLG
;
A
#
# COMPACT_ATOMS: atom_id res chain seq x y z
N MET A 1 61.39 12.55 -20.16
CA MET A 1 60.89 13.68 -20.91
C MET A 1 59.62 14.17 -20.21
N ARG A 2 59.69 15.38 -19.71
CA ARG A 2 58.59 16.07 -18.95
C ARG A 2 57.57 16.58 -19.92
N ASN A 3 56.28 16.47 -19.65
CA ASN A 3 55.28 17.44 -20.13
C ASN A 3 54.18 17.63 -19.09
N ALA A 4 54.15 18.88 -18.64
CA ALA A 4 53.11 19.45 -17.81
C ALA A 4 52.02 20.07 -18.73
N SER A 5 50.77 20.00 -18.34
CA SER A 5 49.67 20.82 -18.92
C SER A 5 48.62 21.05 -17.82
N ALA A 6 48.60 22.14 -17.29
CA ALA A 6 47.83 23.37 -17.41
C ALA A 6 46.37 23.24 -16.90
N LEU A 7 46.19 23.74 -15.66
CA LEU A 7 44.87 24.09 -15.10
C LEU A 7 44.32 25.34 -15.80
N THR A 8 43.10 25.23 -16.30
CA THR A 8 42.33 26.43 -16.71
C THR A 8 41.21 26.63 -15.68
N ARG A 9 41.35 27.70 -14.88
CA ARG A 9 40.31 28.20 -13.98
C ARG A 9 39.39 29.13 -14.79
N PHE A 10 38.09 28.83 -14.82
CA PHE A 10 37.08 29.79 -15.26
C PHE A 10 36.50 30.51 -14.04
N VAL A 11 36.68 31.80 -14.03
CA VAL A 11 36.09 32.78 -13.14
C VAL A 11 34.80 33.27 -13.79
N ALA A 12 33.66 33.18 -13.11
CA ALA A 12 32.40 33.77 -13.54
C ALA A 12 32.21 35.14 -12.84
N PRO A 13 31.74 36.17 -13.53
CA PRO A 13 31.47 37.46 -12.90
C PRO A 13 30.09 37.54 -12.28
N MET A 14 30.02 38.07 -11.07
CA MET A 14 28.81 38.64 -10.46
C MET A 14 28.33 39.86 -11.21
N ILE A 15 27.05 39.93 -11.50
CA ILE A 15 26.38 41.20 -11.83
C ILE A 15 25.28 41.39 -10.79
N ALA A 16 25.49 42.41 -9.94
CA ALA A 16 24.48 42.99 -9.09
C ALA A 16 23.80 44.13 -9.85
N ALA A 17 22.47 44.13 -9.93
CA ALA A 17 21.70 45.30 -10.32
C ALA A 17 20.51 45.44 -9.39
N GLY A 18 20.60 46.37 -8.46
CA GLY A 18 19.50 46.85 -7.66
C GLY A 18 18.71 47.93 -8.44
N VAL A 19 17.40 47.89 -8.33
CA VAL A 19 16.53 49.03 -8.60
C VAL A 19 15.48 49.11 -7.50
N LEU A 20 15.59 50.10 -6.65
CA LEU A 20 14.52 50.63 -5.81
C LEU A 20 13.58 51.45 -6.69
N MET A 21 12.28 51.21 -6.60
CA MET A 21 11.28 52.22 -6.93
C MET A 21 10.15 52.16 -5.89
N ALA A 22 10.08 53.18 -5.08
CA ALA A 22 8.96 53.54 -4.24
C ALA A 22 7.84 54.13 -5.10
N GLY A 23 6.62 53.66 -4.93
CA GLY A 23 5.41 54.21 -5.54
C GLY A 23 4.25 54.18 -4.53
N CYS A 24 3.98 55.36 -3.93
CA CYS A 24 2.73 55.61 -3.19
C CYS A 24 1.57 55.64 -4.18
N GLY A 25 0.48 54.95 -3.89
CA GLY A 25 -0.78 55.03 -4.64
C GLY A 25 -1.98 54.71 -3.74
N GLN A 26 -2.81 55.74 -3.58
CA GLN A 26 -4.00 55.88 -2.72
C GLN A 26 -5.04 54.76 -2.90
N ALA A 27 -5.71 54.43 -1.80
CA ALA A 27 -6.95 53.65 -1.74
C ALA A 27 -8.14 54.48 -2.26
N PRO A 28 -9.11 53.89 -2.96
CA PRO A 28 -10.42 54.46 -3.13
C PRO A 28 -11.39 54.00 -2.04
N GLN A 29 -12.10 54.99 -1.53
CA GLN A 29 -13.14 54.92 -0.49
C GLN A 29 -14.40 54.21 -1.00
N THR A 30 -15.04 53.45 -0.11
CA THR A 30 -16.39 52.90 -0.23
C THR A 30 -17.44 54.00 -0.05
N PRO A 31 -18.60 53.93 -0.73
CA PRO A 31 -19.79 54.64 -0.25
C PRO A 31 -20.64 53.73 0.61
N ASP A 32 -21.03 54.31 1.75
CA ASP A 32 -22.07 53.88 2.68
C ASP A 32 -23.43 53.65 1.99
N ALA A 33 -24.12 52.58 2.36
CA ALA A 33 -25.56 52.49 2.28
C ALA A 33 -26.09 51.68 3.47
N ALA A 34 -26.89 52.32 4.27
CA ALA A 34 -27.47 51.87 5.50
C ALA A 34 -28.70 50.91 5.30
N PRO A 35 -29.30 50.40 6.38
CA PRO A 35 -29.80 49.03 6.51
C PRO A 35 -31.28 48.88 6.18
N GLY A 36 -31.63 47.76 5.56
CA GLY A 36 -33.01 47.29 5.43
C GLY A 36 -33.21 46.04 6.27
N SER A 37 -33.95 46.22 7.33
CA SER A 37 -34.48 45.18 8.19
C SER A 37 -35.58 44.41 7.47
N VAL A 38 -35.52 43.07 7.45
CA VAL A 38 -36.70 42.20 7.32
C VAL A 38 -36.50 40.98 8.21
N ASP A 39 -37.50 40.80 9.05
CA ASP A 39 -37.68 39.83 10.11
C ASP A 39 -37.86 38.39 9.63
N PRO A 40 -37.60 37.40 10.51
CA PRO A 40 -37.56 35.98 10.16
C PRO A 40 -38.90 35.28 10.41
N SER A 41 -39.36 34.46 9.51
CA SER A 41 -40.30 33.38 9.84
C SER A 41 -40.44 32.40 8.67
N ALA A 42 -39.83 31.25 8.78
CA ALA A 42 -40.41 29.99 8.32
C ALA A 42 -39.61 28.84 8.93
N SER A 43 -40.16 28.30 10.01
CA SER A 43 -39.79 26.99 10.57
C SER A 43 -40.04 25.90 9.54
N ALA A 44 -38.97 25.14 9.22
CA ALA A 44 -39.12 23.82 8.64
C ALA A 44 -38.51 22.80 9.63
N GLN A 45 -39.41 22.21 10.43
CA GLN A 45 -39.13 21.05 11.25
C GLN A 45 -38.83 19.87 10.35
N ALA A 46 -37.58 19.41 10.37
CA ALA A 46 -37.21 18.08 9.87
C ALA A 46 -37.36 17.10 11.03
N SER A 47 -38.28 16.20 10.88
CA SER A 47 -38.59 15.10 11.81
C SER A 47 -37.42 14.14 11.92
N GLN A 48 -36.90 13.97 13.12
CA GLN A 48 -36.02 12.84 13.46
C GLN A 48 -36.86 11.57 13.67
N PRO A 49 -36.47 10.40 13.17
CA PRO A 49 -37.06 9.16 13.64
C PRO A 49 -36.42 8.76 14.98
N SER A 50 -37.26 8.62 16.01
CA SER A 50 -36.93 8.02 17.30
C SER A 50 -36.38 6.61 17.12
N ALA A 51 -35.17 6.39 17.62
CA ALA A 51 -34.63 5.04 17.82
C ALA A 51 -35.28 4.46 19.11
N GLU A 52 -36.11 3.47 18.93
CA GLU A 52 -36.70 2.66 19.98
C GLU A 52 -35.61 1.71 20.54
N ALA A 53 -35.33 1.85 21.83
CA ALA A 53 -34.37 1.02 22.55
C ALA A 53 -34.99 -0.37 22.81
N VAL A 54 -34.50 -1.40 22.12
CA VAL A 54 -34.82 -2.79 22.44
C VAL A 54 -33.81 -3.28 23.48
N ALA A 55 -34.31 -3.56 24.68
CA ALA A 55 -33.58 -4.16 25.78
C ALA A 55 -33.16 -5.62 25.47
N PRO A 56 -31.98 -6.07 25.91
CA PRO A 56 -31.56 -7.46 25.71
C PRO A 56 -32.27 -8.38 26.69
N LYS A 57 -32.96 -9.40 26.17
CA LYS A 57 -33.47 -10.51 26.95
C LYS A 57 -32.31 -11.37 27.43
N THR A 58 -32.14 -11.45 28.75
CA THR A 58 -31.32 -12.39 29.48
C THR A 58 -31.83 -13.83 29.25
N ALA A 59 -31.02 -14.67 28.66
CA ALA A 59 -31.22 -16.11 28.58
C ALA A 59 -30.53 -16.79 29.78
N ALA A 60 -31.30 -17.54 30.57
CA ALA A 60 -30.85 -18.31 31.70
C ALA A 60 -30.01 -19.54 31.29
N PRO A 61 -29.09 -20.01 32.14
CA PRO A 61 -28.22 -21.14 31.82
C PRO A 61 -28.96 -22.50 31.97
N ARG A 62 -28.96 -23.30 30.93
CA ARG A 62 -29.37 -24.71 31.00
C ARG A 62 -28.24 -25.52 31.61
N LYS A 63 -28.50 -26.10 32.78
CA LYS A 63 -27.75 -27.22 33.35
C LYS A 63 -28.07 -28.47 32.53
N SER A 64 -27.04 -29.11 31.97
CA SER A 64 -27.13 -30.47 31.46
C SER A 64 -26.31 -31.37 32.37
N ALA A 65 -27.00 -32.25 33.07
CA ALA A 65 -26.39 -33.29 33.86
C ALA A 65 -26.10 -34.50 32.96
N ALA A 66 -24.86 -34.95 32.91
CA ALA A 66 -24.49 -36.21 32.30
C ALA A 66 -24.42 -37.29 33.39
N ALA A 67 -25.18 -38.35 33.22
CA ALA A 67 -25.08 -39.57 34.01
C ALA A 67 -24.00 -40.51 33.42
N PRO A 68 -23.29 -41.28 34.25
CA PRO A 68 -22.28 -42.21 33.77
C PRO A 68 -22.91 -43.54 33.33
N VAL A 69 -22.59 -43.97 32.11
CA VAL A 69 -22.91 -45.32 31.63
C VAL A 69 -21.70 -46.24 31.91
N ALA A 70 -21.98 -47.33 32.58
CA ALA A 70 -21.02 -48.37 32.95
C ALA A 70 -20.49 -49.12 31.71
N ALA A 71 -19.18 -49.31 31.67
CA ALA A 71 -18.50 -50.12 30.67
C ALA A 71 -18.66 -51.62 30.95
N ALA A 72 -19.05 -52.40 29.95
CA ALA A 72 -18.92 -53.86 29.92
C ALA A 72 -17.55 -54.25 29.34
N PRO A 73 -16.96 -55.38 29.81
CA PRO A 73 -15.65 -55.81 29.32
C PRO A 73 -15.77 -56.52 27.96
N GLY A 74 -15.13 -55.94 26.95
CA GLY A 74 -14.99 -56.52 25.61
C GLY A 74 -13.64 -57.23 25.46
N GLU A 75 -13.64 -58.35 24.78
CA GLU A 75 -12.54 -59.27 24.52
C GLU A 75 -11.33 -58.67 23.80
N PRO A 76 -10.15 -59.33 23.89
CA PRO A 76 -8.92 -58.80 23.25
C PRO A 76 -8.95 -59.05 21.75
N VAL A 77 -9.04 -57.97 21.00
CA VAL A 77 -8.86 -58.00 19.54
C VAL A 77 -7.35 -58.02 19.22
N ALA A 78 -6.99 -58.97 18.38
CA ALA A 78 -5.63 -59.26 17.93
C ALA A 78 -4.89 -58.03 17.45
N ALA A 79 -3.59 -57.95 17.80
CA ALA A 79 -2.64 -56.93 17.34
C ALA A 79 -2.54 -56.95 15.81
N GLY A 80 -3.27 -56.04 15.17
CA GLY A 80 -3.07 -55.71 13.77
C GLY A 80 -1.76 -54.97 13.61
N SER A 81 -0.95 -55.51 12.74
CA SER A 81 0.32 -54.97 12.24
C SER A 81 0.30 -53.43 12.16
N ALA A 82 1.11 -52.77 12.96
CA ALA A 82 1.39 -51.33 12.84
C ALA A 82 2.03 -51.06 11.47
N GLY A 83 1.17 -50.71 10.52
CA GLY A 83 1.65 -50.13 9.25
C GLY A 83 2.53 -48.95 9.60
N LYS A 84 3.81 -49.03 9.22
CA LYS A 84 4.72 -47.89 9.27
C LYS A 84 4.03 -46.73 8.54
N ALA A 85 3.62 -45.70 9.28
CA ALA A 85 3.20 -44.44 8.69
C ALA A 85 4.36 -43.99 7.79
N GLN A 86 4.16 -44.09 6.49
CA GLN A 86 5.10 -43.60 5.50
C GLN A 86 5.10 -42.09 5.69
N LEU A 87 6.15 -41.56 6.30
CA LEU A 87 6.40 -40.13 6.36
C LEU A 87 6.44 -39.68 4.91
N THR A 88 5.34 -39.14 4.40
CA THR A 88 5.31 -38.47 3.12
C THR A 88 6.28 -37.32 3.24
N ALA A 89 7.37 -37.36 2.48
CA ALA A 89 8.34 -36.28 2.45
C ALA A 89 7.59 -34.96 2.18
N GLU A 90 7.92 -33.93 2.96
CA GLU A 90 7.34 -32.60 2.72
C GLU A 90 7.65 -32.19 1.28
N PRO A 91 6.70 -31.57 0.56
CA PRO A 91 6.92 -31.17 -0.82
C PRO A 91 8.06 -30.14 -0.89
N ASP A 92 9.01 -30.36 -1.79
CA ASP A 92 10.10 -29.41 -2.05
C ASP A 92 9.52 -28.21 -2.83
N PRO A 93 9.52 -27.00 -2.25
CA PRO A 93 8.95 -25.81 -2.91
C PRO A 93 9.68 -25.44 -4.20
N SER A 94 10.95 -25.88 -4.41
CA SER A 94 11.71 -25.62 -5.62
C SER A 94 11.20 -26.40 -6.85
N THR A 95 10.49 -27.50 -6.63
CA THR A 95 9.92 -28.34 -7.68
C THR A 95 8.45 -28.06 -7.96
N MET A 96 7.81 -27.23 -7.15
CA MET A 96 6.38 -26.92 -7.28
C MET A 96 6.14 -25.93 -8.44
N ALA A 97 5.03 -26.14 -9.15
CA ALA A 97 4.62 -25.26 -10.24
C ALA A 97 4.27 -23.85 -9.73
N PRO A 98 4.55 -22.79 -10.51
CA PRO A 98 4.07 -21.44 -10.20
C PRO A 98 2.54 -21.41 -10.02
N GLY A 99 2.08 -20.67 -9.02
CA GLY A 99 0.67 -20.61 -8.60
C GLY A 99 0.29 -21.65 -7.56
N SER A 100 1.12 -22.68 -7.31
CA SER A 100 0.87 -23.66 -6.23
C SER A 100 0.96 -23.01 -4.87
N VAL A 101 0.16 -23.51 -3.93
CA VAL A 101 0.20 -23.09 -2.53
C VAL A 101 1.11 -24.05 -1.76
N TYR A 102 2.12 -23.49 -1.13
CA TYR A 102 3.06 -24.20 -0.26
C TYR A 102 2.78 -23.84 1.20
N LYS A 103 2.57 -24.84 2.04
CA LYS A 103 2.50 -24.63 3.48
C LYS A 103 3.91 -24.60 4.04
N ASN A 104 4.40 -23.39 4.34
CA ASN A 104 5.76 -23.21 4.82
C ASN A 104 5.90 -23.68 6.28
N PRO A 105 6.66 -24.74 6.57
CA PRO A 105 6.81 -25.27 7.92
C PRO A 105 7.53 -24.30 8.86
N ALA A 106 8.39 -23.42 8.33
CA ALA A 106 9.16 -22.45 9.11
C ALA A 106 8.26 -21.39 9.79
N ASN A 107 7.06 -21.11 9.24
CA ASN A 107 6.15 -20.09 9.77
C ASN A 107 4.69 -20.53 9.83
N GLY A 108 4.38 -21.76 9.38
CA GLY A 108 3.04 -22.34 9.37
C GLY A 108 2.04 -21.69 8.41
N ARG A 109 2.49 -20.79 7.53
CA ARG A 109 1.63 -20.03 6.60
C ARG A 109 1.56 -20.68 5.23
N ASN A 110 0.43 -20.47 4.55
CA ASN A 110 0.30 -20.77 3.14
C ASN A 110 0.93 -19.64 2.32
N GLU A 111 1.81 -20.00 1.39
CA GLU A 111 2.56 -19.09 0.53
C GLU A 111 2.44 -19.54 -0.92
N VAL A 112 2.51 -18.60 -1.86
CA VAL A 112 2.34 -18.89 -3.29
C VAL A 112 3.71 -19.06 -3.94
N ILE A 113 3.90 -20.14 -4.67
CA ILE A 113 5.09 -20.32 -5.52
C ILE A 113 5.00 -19.40 -6.74
N VAL A 114 6.02 -18.62 -6.98
CA VAL A 114 6.13 -17.74 -8.16
C VAL A 114 7.31 -18.13 -9.03
N ALA A 115 7.21 -17.91 -10.32
CA ALA A 115 8.22 -18.38 -11.28
C ALA A 115 9.62 -17.80 -11.04
N ASN A 116 9.71 -16.54 -10.67
CA ASN A 116 10.99 -15.86 -10.43
C ASN A 116 10.88 -14.86 -9.29
N ILE A 117 10.96 -15.36 -8.06
CA ILE A 117 10.85 -14.52 -6.85
C ILE A 117 11.93 -13.43 -6.81
N ARG A 118 13.12 -13.68 -7.34
CA ARG A 118 14.25 -12.72 -7.35
C ARG A 118 14.06 -11.56 -8.33
N ARG A 119 13.07 -11.65 -9.22
CA ARG A 119 12.60 -10.55 -10.09
C ARG A 119 11.18 -10.12 -9.77
N THR A 120 10.64 -10.58 -8.66
CA THR A 120 9.27 -10.24 -8.26
C THR A 120 9.28 -9.02 -7.33
N ALA A 121 8.41 -8.06 -7.63
CA ALA A 121 7.98 -7.03 -6.69
C ALA A 121 6.67 -7.47 -6.03
N VAL A 122 6.68 -7.60 -4.72
CA VAL A 122 5.45 -7.80 -3.92
C VAL A 122 4.83 -6.44 -3.67
N LEU A 123 3.65 -6.22 -4.25
CA LEU A 123 2.93 -4.96 -4.15
C LEU A 123 1.74 -5.11 -3.21
N ILE A 124 1.84 -4.47 -2.03
CA ILE A 124 0.71 -4.30 -1.11
C ILE A 124 -0.05 -3.05 -1.54
N GLY A 125 -1.36 -3.15 -1.78
CA GLY A 125 -2.10 -1.98 -2.27
C GLY A 125 -3.62 -2.10 -2.22
N ASP A 126 -4.26 -1.06 -2.69
CA ASP A 126 -5.72 -0.90 -2.75
C ASP A 126 -6.26 -0.95 -4.19
N SER A 127 -7.42 -0.32 -4.44
CA SER A 127 -8.06 -0.26 -5.76
C SER A 127 -7.21 0.41 -6.85
N GLN A 128 -6.22 1.23 -6.49
CA GLN A 128 -5.28 1.81 -7.48
C GLN A 128 -4.31 0.76 -8.03
N SER A 129 -4.02 -0.26 -7.25
CA SER A 129 -3.08 -1.34 -7.55
C SER A 129 -3.76 -2.65 -7.98
N GLU A 130 -5.05 -2.85 -7.64
CA GLU A 130 -5.78 -4.10 -7.88
C GLU A 130 -5.93 -4.44 -9.38
N PRO A 131 -6.32 -3.52 -10.29
CA PRO A 131 -6.37 -3.83 -11.71
C PRO A 131 -4.99 -4.20 -12.26
N GLU A 132 -4.93 -5.18 -13.17
CA GLU A 132 -3.66 -5.54 -13.84
C GLU A 132 -3.07 -4.35 -14.59
N ALA A 133 -3.91 -3.52 -15.20
CA ALA A 133 -3.52 -2.26 -15.82
C ALA A 133 -3.44 -1.09 -14.83
N GLY A 134 -3.48 -1.34 -13.52
CA GLY A 134 -3.30 -0.30 -12.49
C GLY A 134 -1.92 0.36 -12.61
N TRP A 135 -1.87 1.68 -12.43
CA TRP A 135 -0.64 2.43 -12.61
C TRP A 135 0.55 1.98 -11.73
N PRO A 136 0.35 1.49 -10.47
CA PRO A 136 1.46 0.98 -9.70
C PRO A 136 2.08 -0.28 -10.31
N ARG A 137 1.22 -1.20 -10.82
CA ARG A 137 1.70 -2.40 -11.52
C ARG A 137 2.42 -2.05 -12.81
N GLN A 138 1.85 -1.14 -13.63
CA GLN A 138 2.48 -0.68 -14.87
C GLN A 138 3.87 -0.08 -14.62
N GLY A 139 4.01 0.78 -13.60
CA GLY A 139 5.28 1.40 -13.25
C GLY A 139 6.34 0.37 -12.83
N LEU A 140 5.95 -0.60 -11.99
CA LEU A 140 6.84 -1.68 -11.56
C LEU A 140 7.24 -2.61 -12.72
N SER A 141 6.28 -2.97 -13.57
CA SER A 141 6.55 -3.80 -14.75
C SER A 141 7.46 -3.08 -15.75
N ALA A 142 7.28 -1.77 -15.94
CA ALA A 142 8.10 -0.97 -16.85
C ALA A 142 9.59 -0.89 -16.41
N VAL A 143 9.88 -1.08 -15.12
CA VAL A 143 11.27 -1.17 -14.61
C VAL A 143 11.74 -2.62 -14.40
N GLY A 144 11.05 -3.59 -15.02
CA GLY A 144 11.49 -4.97 -15.19
C GLY A 144 11.04 -5.97 -14.13
N TYR A 145 10.13 -5.62 -13.20
CA TYR A 145 9.60 -6.56 -12.22
C TYR A 145 8.44 -7.39 -12.75
N ASN A 146 8.40 -8.65 -12.32
CA ASN A 146 7.14 -9.39 -12.23
C ASN A 146 6.38 -8.87 -11.00
N VAL A 147 5.12 -8.48 -11.15
CA VAL A 147 4.37 -7.89 -10.03
C VAL A 147 3.46 -8.94 -9.41
N PHE A 148 3.66 -9.23 -8.13
CA PHE A 148 2.77 -10.04 -7.32
C PHE A 148 1.95 -9.12 -6.41
N PHE A 149 0.65 -9.05 -6.67
CA PHE A 149 -0.24 -8.14 -5.94
C PHE A 149 -0.83 -8.81 -4.70
N CYS A 150 -0.75 -8.12 -3.58
CA CYS A 150 -1.39 -8.45 -2.32
C CYS A 150 -2.26 -7.27 -1.87
N GLY A 151 -3.56 -7.47 -1.80
CA GLY A 151 -4.46 -6.40 -1.39
C GLY A 151 -5.87 -6.55 -1.93
N ARG A 152 -6.67 -5.51 -1.76
CA ARG A 152 -8.04 -5.43 -2.26
C ARG A 152 -8.50 -3.97 -2.29
N GLY A 153 -9.34 -3.65 -3.27
CA GLY A 153 -9.99 -2.33 -3.35
C GLY A 153 -10.76 -1.98 -2.07
N GLY A 154 -10.72 -0.71 -1.70
CA GLY A 154 -11.34 -0.21 -0.48
C GLY A 154 -10.59 -0.50 0.82
N THR A 155 -9.39 -1.12 0.77
CA THR A 155 -8.54 -1.34 1.95
C THR A 155 -7.43 -0.29 2.04
N GLY A 156 -6.73 -0.24 3.17
CA GLY A 156 -5.66 0.71 3.45
C GLY A 156 -4.90 0.33 4.72
N PHE A 157 -4.17 1.27 5.30
CA PHE A 157 -3.47 1.05 6.57
C PHE A 157 -4.44 0.84 7.73
N VAL A 158 -5.60 1.50 7.72
CA VAL A 158 -6.68 1.41 8.72
C VAL A 158 -7.98 0.92 8.09
N ALA A 159 -8.25 1.35 6.85
CA ALA A 159 -9.46 1.02 6.14
C ALA A 159 -9.54 -0.48 5.79
N SER A 160 -10.71 -1.10 6.03
CA SER A 160 -11.08 -2.45 5.57
C SER A 160 -12.30 -2.36 4.66
N ASN A 161 -12.56 -3.35 3.81
CA ASN A 161 -13.74 -3.36 2.95
C ASN A 161 -14.86 -4.32 3.43
N GLY A 162 -14.79 -4.77 4.69
CA GLY A 162 -15.75 -5.69 5.30
C GLY A 162 -15.47 -7.17 5.02
N LYS A 163 -14.83 -7.52 3.90
CA LYS A 163 -14.40 -8.89 3.57
C LYS A 163 -12.90 -9.09 3.82
N THR A 164 -12.10 -8.09 3.45
CA THR A 164 -10.66 -8.05 3.65
C THR A 164 -10.36 -7.00 4.71
N GLY A 165 -9.48 -7.33 5.65
CA GLY A 165 -8.99 -6.41 6.69
C GLY A 165 -8.18 -5.25 6.10
N ASN A 166 -7.79 -4.32 6.97
CA ASN A 166 -6.72 -3.41 6.64
C ASN A 166 -5.43 -4.18 6.36
N TYR A 167 -4.40 -3.54 5.81
CA TYR A 167 -3.22 -4.23 5.31
C TYR A 167 -2.54 -5.14 6.34
N ILE A 168 -2.37 -4.69 7.57
CA ILE A 168 -1.71 -5.50 8.60
C ILE A 168 -2.60 -6.65 9.09
N ASP A 169 -3.89 -6.41 9.27
CA ASP A 169 -4.82 -7.44 9.70
C ASP A 169 -5.02 -8.51 8.61
N ALA A 170 -5.11 -8.08 7.35
CA ALA A 170 -5.19 -8.98 6.19
C ALA A 170 -3.93 -9.86 6.06
N LEU A 171 -2.74 -9.29 6.28
CA LEU A 171 -1.49 -10.03 6.34
C LEU A 171 -1.50 -11.06 7.48
N GLN A 172 -1.95 -10.68 8.67
CA GLN A 172 -1.93 -11.55 9.84
C GLN A 172 -2.96 -12.66 9.75
N ARG A 173 -4.15 -12.39 9.22
CA ARG A 173 -5.23 -13.39 9.05
C ARG A 173 -5.07 -14.26 7.82
N GLY A 174 -4.23 -13.85 6.86
CA GLY A 174 -4.08 -14.53 5.59
C GLY A 174 -5.23 -14.26 4.61
N ASP A 175 -5.85 -13.07 4.68
CA ASP A 175 -6.88 -12.64 3.71
C ASP A 175 -6.30 -12.58 2.28
N TRP A 176 -5.01 -12.41 2.15
CA TRP A 176 -4.21 -12.61 0.94
C TRP A 176 -2.88 -13.28 1.32
N GLN A 177 -2.32 -14.03 0.38
CA GLN A 177 -1.13 -14.85 0.59
C GLN A 177 0.10 -14.12 0.02
N LEU A 178 1.22 -14.24 0.73
CA LEU A 178 2.50 -13.76 0.26
C LEU A 178 3.18 -14.83 -0.62
N PRO A 179 4.05 -14.44 -1.56
CA PRO A 179 4.88 -15.41 -2.29
C PRO A 179 5.94 -16.04 -1.38
N TYR A 180 6.26 -17.30 -1.66
CA TYR A 180 7.36 -18.01 -1.04
C TYR A 180 8.73 -17.49 -1.51
N GLY A 181 9.69 -17.44 -0.61
CA GLY A 181 11.06 -17.00 -0.91
C GLY A 181 11.29 -15.52 -0.65
N SER A 182 12.36 -14.96 -1.21
CA SER A 182 12.78 -13.58 -1.00
C SER A 182 12.58 -12.74 -2.26
N PRO A 183 11.59 -11.85 -2.30
CA PRO A 183 11.34 -10.99 -3.45
C PRO A 183 12.45 -9.96 -3.62
N ALA A 184 12.63 -9.48 -4.85
CA ALA A 184 13.59 -8.42 -5.13
C ALA A 184 13.19 -7.08 -4.50
N LEU A 185 11.87 -6.82 -4.41
CA LEU A 185 11.31 -5.57 -3.89
C LEU A 185 9.99 -5.84 -3.18
N VAL A 186 9.74 -5.16 -2.08
CA VAL A 186 8.43 -5.04 -1.43
C VAL A 186 7.97 -3.60 -1.54
N VAL A 187 6.79 -3.38 -2.11
CA VAL A 187 6.19 -2.05 -2.29
C VAL A 187 4.91 -1.96 -1.50
N ILE A 188 4.74 -0.88 -0.74
CA ILE A 188 3.52 -0.58 -0.01
C ILE A 188 2.93 0.70 -0.60
N GLN A 189 1.73 0.61 -1.17
CA GLN A 189 1.00 1.73 -1.77
C GLN A 189 -0.36 1.89 -1.09
N GLY A 190 -0.80 3.13 -0.81
CA GLY A 190 -2.13 3.33 -0.27
C GLY A 190 -2.32 4.65 0.47
N GLY A 191 -3.30 4.66 1.39
CA GLY A 191 -3.65 5.81 2.20
C GLY A 191 -4.89 6.57 1.73
N GLY A 192 -5.32 6.35 0.47
CA GLY A 192 -6.48 7.05 -0.10
C GLY A 192 -7.81 6.69 0.59
N ASN A 193 -7.99 5.42 0.93
CA ASN A 193 -9.17 4.94 1.67
C ASN A 193 -9.14 5.37 3.13
N ASP A 194 -7.96 5.43 3.74
CA ASP A 194 -7.77 5.92 5.10
C ASP A 194 -8.15 7.40 5.20
N ALA A 195 -7.68 8.22 4.24
CA ALA A 195 -8.05 9.62 4.12
C ALA A 195 -9.56 9.82 3.94
N ALA A 196 -10.19 9.02 3.08
CA ALA A 196 -11.62 9.11 2.78
C ALA A 196 -12.51 8.71 3.96
N ARG A 197 -12.02 7.82 4.83
CA ARG A 197 -12.77 7.33 6.01
C ARG A 197 -12.41 8.03 7.31
N GLY A 198 -11.63 9.09 7.25
CA GLY A 198 -11.29 9.89 8.42
C GLY A 198 -10.37 9.21 9.42
N ALA A 199 -9.55 8.25 8.99
CA ALA A 199 -8.55 7.64 9.86
C ALA A 199 -7.60 8.69 10.42
N THR A 200 -7.25 8.57 11.71
CA THR A 200 -6.32 9.49 12.36
C THR A 200 -4.88 9.24 11.95
N ASP A 201 -4.02 10.23 12.07
CA ASP A 201 -2.58 10.10 11.79
C ASP A 201 -1.96 8.99 12.66
N SER A 202 -2.30 8.94 13.93
CA SER A 202 -1.77 7.92 14.85
C SER A 202 -2.17 6.50 14.45
N GLN A 203 -3.41 6.29 13.99
CA GLN A 203 -3.84 4.98 13.50
C GLN A 203 -3.10 4.57 12.23
N ILE A 204 -2.95 5.49 11.26
CA ILE A 204 -2.23 5.24 10.01
C ILE A 204 -0.78 4.89 10.31
N VAL A 205 -0.08 5.71 11.12
CA VAL A 205 1.31 5.50 11.48
C VAL A 205 1.51 4.16 12.19
N ALA A 206 0.71 3.88 13.24
CA ALA A 206 0.83 2.65 14.01
C ALA A 206 0.68 1.40 13.13
N ASN A 207 -0.31 1.37 12.26
CA ASN A 207 -0.54 0.23 11.38
C ASN A 207 0.49 0.14 10.24
N ALA A 208 0.96 1.27 9.70
CA ALA A 208 2.03 1.28 8.71
C ALA A 208 3.33 0.71 9.30
N GLU A 209 3.71 1.12 10.51
CA GLU A 209 4.90 0.61 11.19
C GLU A 209 4.80 -0.89 11.52
N ARG A 210 3.63 -1.35 11.99
CA ARG A 210 3.37 -2.78 12.22
C ARG A 210 3.49 -3.58 10.92
N LEU A 211 2.93 -3.08 9.82
CA LEU A 211 3.00 -3.72 8.50
C LEU A 211 4.45 -3.80 8.01
N ILE A 212 5.18 -2.68 8.05
CA ILE A 212 6.60 -2.62 7.64
C ILE A 212 7.44 -3.61 8.46
N SER A 213 7.26 -3.63 9.79
CA SER A 213 7.98 -4.56 10.67
C SER A 213 7.69 -6.02 10.32
N SER A 214 6.41 -6.37 10.12
CA SER A 214 6.00 -7.74 9.77
C SER A 214 6.53 -8.16 8.40
N LEU A 215 6.55 -7.27 7.41
CA LEU A 215 7.08 -7.56 6.08
C LEU A 215 8.61 -7.66 6.08
N LYS A 216 9.32 -6.81 6.84
CA LYS A 216 10.79 -6.92 7.01
C LYS A 216 11.18 -8.23 7.71
N GLN A 217 10.40 -8.67 8.69
CA GLN A 217 10.60 -9.97 9.34
C GLN A 217 10.35 -11.12 8.37
N ARG A 218 9.31 -11.00 7.52
CA ARG A 218 8.97 -12.04 6.54
C ARG A 218 9.98 -12.12 5.40
N TYR A 219 10.54 -11.00 4.97
CA TYR A 219 11.47 -10.88 3.85
C TYR A 219 12.79 -10.21 4.28
N PRO A 220 13.60 -10.87 5.12
CA PRO A 220 14.86 -10.30 5.55
C PRO A 220 15.78 -10.08 4.34
N GLY A 221 16.34 -8.87 4.23
CA GLY A 221 17.23 -8.48 3.13
C GLY A 221 16.54 -8.05 1.84
N ALA A 222 15.21 -8.14 1.71
CA ALA A 222 14.49 -7.57 0.57
C ALA A 222 14.61 -6.03 0.57
N LYS A 223 14.65 -5.44 -0.63
CA LYS A 223 14.49 -3.99 -0.78
C LYS A 223 13.05 -3.60 -0.49
N PHE A 224 12.85 -2.39 0.02
CA PHE A 224 11.52 -1.82 0.27
C PHE A 224 11.36 -0.49 -0.44
N ALA A 225 10.13 -0.18 -0.83
CA ALA A 225 9.71 1.15 -1.27
C ALA A 225 8.29 1.44 -0.76
N MET A 226 7.96 2.72 -0.57
CA MET A 226 6.59 3.14 -0.33
C MET A 226 6.15 4.12 -1.40
N ILE A 227 4.89 3.99 -1.81
CA ILE A 227 4.21 4.92 -2.71
C ILE A 227 3.05 5.53 -1.92
N GLY A 228 2.99 6.84 -1.89
CA GLY A 228 2.00 7.56 -1.11
C GLY A 228 0.61 7.59 -1.74
N THR A 229 -0.17 8.59 -1.35
CA THR A 229 -1.58 8.73 -1.72
C THR A 229 -1.74 9.67 -2.89
N LEU A 230 -2.29 9.17 -4.01
CA LEU A 230 -2.56 9.99 -5.19
C LEU A 230 -3.55 11.13 -4.85
N ALA A 231 -3.12 12.38 -5.08
CA ALA A 231 -3.90 13.55 -4.75
C ALA A 231 -3.60 14.75 -5.67
N ARG A 232 -4.33 15.86 -5.43
CA ARG A 232 -4.20 17.11 -6.20
C ARG A 232 -3.13 18.06 -5.67
N GLY A 233 -2.52 17.79 -4.52
CA GLY A 233 -1.65 18.72 -3.81
C GLY A 233 -2.41 19.61 -2.81
N VAL A 234 -1.71 20.04 -1.76
CA VAL A 234 -2.30 20.80 -0.64
C VAL A 234 -3.00 22.07 -1.12
N ASN A 235 -2.38 22.81 -2.04
CA ASN A 235 -2.88 24.10 -2.55
C ASN A 235 -3.96 23.96 -3.65
N TYR A 236 -4.30 22.75 -4.06
CA TYR A 236 -5.20 22.47 -5.18
C TYR A 236 -6.36 21.54 -4.81
N GLY A 237 -6.77 21.58 -3.56
CA GLY A 237 -7.89 20.78 -3.07
C GLY A 237 -7.56 19.31 -2.78
N GLY A 238 -6.27 18.98 -2.60
CA GLY A 238 -5.84 17.63 -2.23
C GLY A 238 -6.26 17.19 -0.82
N GLY A 239 -6.50 18.17 0.07
CA GLY A 239 -7.08 17.96 1.39
C GLY A 239 -6.40 16.84 2.18
N ARG A 240 -7.21 16.00 2.81
CA ARG A 240 -6.71 14.90 3.65
C ARG A 240 -5.81 13.90 2.89
N ARG A 241 -6.05 13.67 1.59
CA ARG A 241 -5.21 12.78 0.78
C ARG A 241 -3.77 13.27 0.69
N SER A 242 -3.55 14.57 0.45
CA SER A 242 -2.20 15.16 0.42
C SER A 242 -1.53 15.14 1.80
N GLN A 243 -2.30 15.30 2.88
CA GLN A 243 -1.77 15.18 4.24
C GLN A 243 -1.31 13.74 4.54
N VAL A 244 -2.11 12.75 4.13
CA VAL A 244 -1.75 11.32 4.31
C VAL A 244 -0.54 10.95 3.47
N ASP A 245 -0.40 11.48 2.24
CA ASP A 245 0.82 11.30 1.44
C ASP A 245 2.06 11.80 2.20
N ALA A 246 2.02 13.03 2.72
CA ALA A 246 3.12 13.59 3.50
C ALA A 246 3.41 12.78 4.78
N LEU A 247 2.37 12.34 5.49
CA LEU A 247 2.48 11.50 6.68
C LEU A 247 3.19 10.17 6.37
N LEU A 248 2.82 9.50 5.29
CA LEU A 248 3.46 8.26 4.86
C LEU A 248 4.93 8.49 4.48
N GLY A 249 5.26 9.66 3.94
CA GLY A 249 6.65 10.06 3.70
C GLY A 249 7.47 10.12 4.99
N THR A 250 6.91 10.64 6.08
CA THR A 250 7.60 10.64 7.39
C THR A 250 7.79 9.23 7.95
N VAL A 251 6.80 8.35 7.79
CA VAL A 251 6.92 6.92 8.17
C VAL A 251 8.02 6.24 7.36
N ALA A 252 8.04 6.42 6.05
CA ALA A 252 9.06 5.85 5.17
C ALA A 252 10.47 6.32 5.57
N ALA A 253 10.65 7.62 5.84
CA ALA A 253 11.91 8.19 6.28
C ALA A 253 12.39 7.57 7.60
N LYS A 254 11.51 7.43 8.59
CA LYS A 254 11.81 6.77 9.88
C LYS A 254 12.36 5.35 9.71
N HIS A 255 11.87 4.63 8.70
CA HIS A 255 12.27 3.25 8.41
C HIS A 255 13.38 3.14 7.36
N SER A 256 13.94 4.27 6.89
CA SER A 256 14.94 4.35 5.80
C SER A 256 14.45 3.65 4.53
N ILE A 257 13.17 3.84 4.19
CA ILE A 257 12.54 3.27 3.01
C ILE A 257 12.40 4.37 1.95
N PRO A 258 12.87 4.17 0.70
CA PRO A 258 12.60 5.09 -0.40
C PRO A 258 11.10 5.37 -0.55
N PHE A 259 10.75 6.64 -0.71
CA PHE A 259 9.37 7.09 -0.82
C PHE A 259 9.10 7.79 -2.15
N VAL A 260 8.03 7.40 -2.81
CA VAL A 260 7.48 8.08 -3.98
C VAL A 260 6.25 8.86 -3.55
N SER A 261 6.40 10.15 -3.31
CA SER A 261 5.27 11.05 -3.08
C SER A 261 4.49 11.22 -4.38
N VAL A 262 3.20 11.02 -4.31
CA VAL A 262 2.25 11.20 -5.42
C VAL A 262 1.11 12.15 -5.03
N GLY A 263 1.28 12.83 -3.89
CA GLY A 263 0.26 13.69 -3.26
C GLY A 263 -0.09 14.96 -4.04
N ASP A 264 0.65 15.28 -5.10
CA ASP A 264 0.41 16.42 -6.00
C ASP A 264 0.33 16.03 -7.48
N TRP A 265 0.51 14.76 -7.83
CA TRP A 265 0.67 14.32 -9.22
C TRP A 265 -0.52 14.63 -10.12
N LEU A 266 -1.74 14.62 -9.58
CA LEU A 266 -2.93 14.94 -10.37
C LEU A 266 -2.90 16.36 -10.93
N THR A 267 -2.36 17.33 -10.18
CA THR A 267 -2.23 18.72 -10.62
C THR A 267 -0.90 18.95 -11.36
N LYS A 268 0.21 18.48 -10.77
CA LYS A 268 1.55 18.65 -11.31
C LYS A 268 1.69 18.14 -12.75
N HIS A 269 1.01 17.03 -13.06
CA HIS A 269 1.06 16.41 -14.39
C HIS A 269 -0.24 16.57 -15.18
N ASN A 270 -1.16 17.46 -14.73
CA ASN A 270 -2.44 17.74 -15.40
C ASN A 270 -3.29 16.45 -15.65
N LEU A 271 -3.29 15.54 -14.68
CA LEU A 271 -3.95 14.24 -14.78
C LEU A 271 -5.31 14.18 -14.07
N ALA A 272 -5.74 15.27 -13.43
CA ALA A 272 -7.05 15.31 -12.75
C ALA A 272 -8.24 15.09 -13.72
N LYS A 273 -8.08 15.43 -14.99
CA LYS A 273 -9.06 15.20 -16.05
C LYS A 273 -9.19 13.73 -16.47
N GLU A 274 -8.20 12.91 -16.12
CA GLU A 274 -8.17 11.47 -16.42
C GLU A 274 -8.78 10.62 -15.30
N LEU A 275 -9.41 11.24 -14.29
CA LEU A 275 -10.18 10.55 -13.28
C LEU A 275 -11.52 10.08 -13.87
N ALA A 276 -11.80 8.77 -13.80
CA ALA A 276 -13.02 8.16 -14.30
C ALA A 276 -14.22 8.40 -13.38
N ASP A 277 -13.99 8.42 -12.06
CA ASP A 277 -15.04 8.54 -11.04
C ASP A 277 -14.67 9.51 -9.90
N GLY A 278 -13.70 10.38 -10.13
CA GLY A 278 -13.17 11.30 -9.12
C GLY A 278 -12.11 10.70 -8.18
N VAL A 279 -11.91 9.39 -8.20
CA VAL A 279 -10.91 8.65 -7.39
C VAL A 279 -9.99 7.80 -8.26
N HIS A 280 -10.55 7.02 -9.18
CA HIS A 280 -9.83 6.07 -10.01
C HIS A 280 -9.51 6.68 -11.36
N MET A 281 -8.37 6.30 -11.90
CA MET A 281 -7.94 6.74 -13.22
C MET A 281 -8.68 5.97 -14.31
N ASN A 282 -8.86 6.61 -15.48
CA ASN A 282 -9.14 5.90 -16.72
C ASN A 282 -7.85 5.26 -17.29
N ASN A 283 -7.94 4.56 -18.41
CA ASN A 283 -6.77 3.87 -18.98
C ASN A 283 -5.63 4.85 -19.39
N VAL A 284 -5.97 6.06 -19.84
CA VAL A 284 -4.99 7.10 -20.20
C VAL A 284 -4.23 7.55 -18.94
N GLY A 285 -4.96 7.81 -17.87
CA GLY A 285 -4.39 8.19 -16.57
C GLY A 285 -3.53 7.10 -15.97
N HIS A 286 -3.98 5.83 -16.02
CA HIS A 286 -3.17 4.69 -15.55
C HIS A 286 -1.86 4.60 -16.32
N LYS A 287 -1.86 4.72 -17.66
CA LYS A 287 -0.65 4.67 -18.46
C LYS A 287 0.30 5.83 -18.14
N ALA A 288 -0.22 7.04 -18.00
CA ALA A 288 0.57 8.22 -17.70
C ALA A 288 1.24 8.11 -16.31
N LEU A 289 0.46 7.78 -15.27
CA LEU A 289 0.98 7.59 -13.92
C LEU A 289 1.98 6.43 -13.83
N GLY A 290 1.74 5.34 -14.57
CA GLY A 290 2.66 4.21 -14.65
C GLY A 290 4.03 4.62 -15.22
N GLY A 291 4.05 5.44 -16.27
CA GLY A 291 5.28 5.99 -16.84
C GLY A 291 6.03 6.90 -15.87
N LEU A 292 5.30 7.79 -15.16
CA LEU A 292 5.88 8.68 -14.15
C LEU A 292 6.48 7.87 -12.98
N LEU A 293 5.77 6.84 -12.54
CA LEU A 293 6.28 5.95 -11.48
C LEU A 293 7.53 5.20 -11.93
N ALA A 294 7.56 4.68 -13.17
CA ALA A 294 8.74 4.01 -13.70
C ALA A 294 9.97 4.91 -13.69
N THR A 295 9.83 6.16 -14.16
CA THR A 295 10.89 7.16 -14.10
C THR A 295 11.37 7.39 -12.66
N ARG A 296 10.43 7.55 -11.72
CA ARG A 296 10.78 7.79 -10.32
C ARG A 296 11.47 6.60 -9.66
N LEU A 297 11.06 5.36 -9.99
CA LEU A 297 11.73 4.15 -9.51
C LEU A 297 13.15 4.03 -10.07
N GLN A 298 13.39 4.42 -11.32
CA GLN A 298 14.73 4.46 -11.92
C GLN A 298 15.63 5.48 -11.21
N GLU A 299 15.13 6.70 -10.96
CA GLU A 299 15.87 7.74 -10.22
C GLU A 299 16.27 7.29 -8.81
N LEU A 300 15.46 6.44 -8.18
CA LEU A 300 15.72 5.87 -6.86
C LEU A 300 16.59 4.60 -6.89
N GLY A 301 17.03 4.14 -8.07
CA GLY A 301 17.80 2.89 -8.21
C GLY A 301 17.00 1.64 -7.85
N LEU A 302 15.68 1.68 -8.06
CA LEU A 302 14.73 0.63 -7.70
C LEU A 302 14.23 -0.16 -8.93
N GLN A 303 15.02 -0.26 -9.99
CA GLN A 303 14.73 -1.16 -11.10
C GLN A 303 15.06 -2.63 -10.71
N ALA A 304 14.41 -3.56 -11.43
CA ALA A 304 14.66 -4.97 -11.22
C ALA A 304 16.13 -5.32 -11.48
N PRO A 305 16.68 -6.29 -10.75
CA PRO A 305 18.02 -6.79 -11.04
C PRO A 305 18.13 -7.24 -12.50
N ALA A 306 19.28 -7.02 -13.11
CA ALA A 306 19.56 -7.56 -14.42
C ALA A 306 19.36 -9.08 -14.40
N GLU A 307 18.84 -9.64 -15.49
CA GLU A 307 18.77 -11.08 -15.65
C GLU A 307 20.21 -11.60 -15.67
N LEU A 308 20.58 -12.43 -14.70
CA LEU A 308 21.82 -13.15 -14.79
C LEU A 308 21.74 -13.99 -16.07
N ALA A 309 22.48 -13.62 -17.09
CA ALA A 309 22.64 -14.46 -18.26
C ALA A 309 23.00 -15.84 -17.73
N THR A 310 22.13 -16.82 -17.95
CA THR A 310 22.43 -18.21 -17.70
C THR A 310 23.59 -18.51 -18.63
N SER A 311 24.80 -18.51 -18.08
CA SER A 311 26.02 -18.87 -18.82
C SER A 311 25.77 -20.30 -19.26
N ALA A 312 25.33 -20.48 -20.49
CA ALA A 312 25.40 -21.77 -21.15
C ALA A 312 26.91 -22.11 -21.19
N LEU A 313 27.30 -22.98 -20.30
CA LEU A 313 28.61 -23.60 -20.41
C LEU A 313 28.69 -24.19 -21.84
N PRO A 314 29.66 -23.81 -22.66
CA PRO A 314 29.88 -24.51 -23.92
C PRO A 314 30.12 -25.97 -23.58
N LEU A 315 29.26 -26.85 -24.11
CA LEU A 315 29.53 -28.29 -24.12
C LEU A 315 30.81 -28.48 -24.93
N GLY A 316 31.94 -28.70 -24.22
CA GLY A 316 33.20 -29.14 -24.79
C GLY A 316 33.14 -30.64 -25.14
#